data_020cd44832c359b1c03a977f66e165c7
#
_entry.id   020cd44832c359b1c03a977f66e165c7
#
_cell.length_a   1.000
_cell.length_b   1.000
_cell.length_c   1.000
_cell.angle_alpha   90.00
_cell.angle_beta   90.00
_cell.angle_gamma   90.00
#
_symmetry.space_group_name_H-M   'P 1'
#
loop_
_entity.id
_entity.type
_entity.pdbx_description
1 polymer ?
#
loop_
_entity_poly.entity_id
_entity_poly.type
_entity_poly.pdbx_seq_one_letter_code
_entity_poly.pdbx_strand_id
1 'polypeptide(L)'
;MSGITGVDAVGGRLRRGAAVLLEVLRSEGVDYIFGNPGTTELPLIDALLEVRDVHYVLGLQEASVVAMADGYAQAARKPGVLNLHTAGGLGQGLGNLLNASVSQTPLVVTAGQQDSRHTISDPLLFGDLVQIARPAVKWAQEVAHADQLPVLLRRAFHDSTAAPSGPVFLSLPMDVMEELSAVDIGAPSQINRQGVAGGLPELARGLAGIAPGRLAIIAGDEVYGSDAAAEVAAVAECLGAPVYGSSWPSRIPFATAHPLWCGNLPTQATAIAEKLGAYDAIFALGGKSLITILYTEGPALPPSCAVYQMSSDVRDLGRTFWTPLSVVGDIRASLQALLPELQGQTQANAQAYHAAGQQVAAERQAHRAQARADVLVHQSDAVIHPSVAAWEVVRAIGPDIAIVDEAIATSSDVRLFLESAWSAQYSFLRGGALGWGMPAAVGASRGLGRAGCGSRVGGGAAGFLPAGVLSAA
;
A
#
# COMPACT_ATOMS: atom_id res chain seq x y z
N MET A 1 -22.75 18.25 -32.26
CA MET A 1 -23.99 17.55 -32.66
C MET A 1 -24.84 17.39 -31.40
N SER A 2 -26.10 17.79 -31.44
CA SER A 2 -27.01 17.88 -30.32
C SER A 2 -27.22 16.53 -29.65
N GLY A 3 -27.04 16.49 -28.30
CA GLY A 3 -27.28 15.29 -27.50
C GLY A 3 -28.68 14.76 -27.69
N ILE A 4 -28.79 13.49 -28.01
CA ILE A 4 -30.05 12.76 -28.08
C ILE A 4 -30.50 12.48 -26.63
N THR A 5 -31.39 13.32 -26.12
CA THR A 5 -32.14 13.05 -24.88
C THR A 5 -33.39 12.30 -25.23
N GLY A 6 -33.33 10.96 -25.28
CA GLY A 6 -34.50 10.08 -25.30
C GLY A 6 -34.92 9.76 -23.86
N VAL A 7 -36.21 9.72 -23.58
CA VAL A 7 -36.79 9.15 -22.35
C VAL A 7 -37.47 7.86 -22.75
N ASP A 8 -37.13 6.75 -22.10
CA ASP A 8 -37.79 5.48 -22.34
C ASP A 8 -39.10 5.32 -21.53
N ALA A 9 -39.80 4.19 -21.70
CA ALA A 9 -41.11 3.95 -21.09
C ALA A 9 -41.10 3.85 -19.54
N VAL A 10 -39.92 3.93 -18.89
CA VAL A 10 -39.73 3.86 -17.41
C VAL A 10 -39.37 5.24 -16.84
N GLY A 11 -39.19 6.28 -17.69
CA GLY A 11 -38.93 7.66 -17.25
C GLY A 11 -37.47 7.95 -16.87
N GLY A 12 -36.52 7.07 -17.12
CA GLY A 12 -35.09 7.28 -16.91
C GLY A 12 -34.44 8.06 -18.06
N ARG A 13 -33.43 8.90 -17.73
CA ARG A 13 -32.63 9.59 -18.73
C ARG A 13 -31.65 8.59 -19.37
N LEU A 14 -31.73 8.40 -20.69
CA LEU A 14 -30.75 7.61 -21.45
C LEU A 14 -29.37 8.28 -21.43
N ARG A 15 -28.33 7.52 -21.09
CA ARG A 15 -26.94 7.95 -21.02
C ARG A 15 -26.05 6.89 -21.66
N ARG A 16 -24.95 7.31 -22.28
CA ARG A 16 -23.93 6.35 -22.75
C ARG A 16 -23.28 5.64 -21.56
N GLY A 17 -22.82 4.40 -21.74
CA GLY A 17 -22.09 3.63 -20.73
C GLY A 17 -20.93 4.42 -20.12
N ALA A 18 -20.19 5.19 -20.94
CA ALA A 18 -19.13 6.09 -20.48
C ALA A 18 -19.62 7.12 -19.44
N ALA A 19 -20.80 7.70 -19.65
CA ALA A 19 -21.39 8.64 -18.70
C ALA A 19 -21.85 7.91 -17.41
N VAL A 20 -22.44 6.71 -17.53
CA VAL A 20 -22.80 5.87 -16.37
C VAL A 20 -21.55 5.53 -15.55
N LEU A 21 -20.46 5.13 -16.20
CA LEU A 21 -19.17 4.87 -15.53
C LEU A 21 -18.72 6.08 -14.72
N LEU A 22 -18.66 7.27 -15.32
CA LEU A 22 -18.23 8.50 -14.63
C LEU A 22 -19.14 8.88 -13.47
N GLU A 23 -20.46 8.73 -13.62
CA GLU A 23 -21.40 8.99 -12.54
C GLU A 23 -21.17 8.07 -11.34
N VAL A 24 -20.89 6.78 -11.57
CA VAL A 24 -20.54 5.85 -10.49
C VAL A 24 -19.21 6.22 -9.85
N LEU A 25 -18.15 6.49 -10.64
CA LEU A 25 -16.85 6.90 -10.11
C LEU A 25 -16.97 8.16 -9.22
N ARG A 26 -17.71 9.16 -9.66
CA ARG A 26 -17.98 10.38 -8.87
C ARG A 26 -18.72 10.06 -7.57
N SER A 27 -19.72 9.19 -7.62
CA SER A 27 -20.47 8.79 -6.42
C SER A 27 -19.61 7.99 -5.41
N GLU A 28 -18.54 7.31 -5.88
CA GLU A 28 -17.54 6.65 -5.04
C GLU A 28 -16.43 7.61 -4.54
N GLY A 29 -16.52 8.89 -4.88
CA GLY A 29 -15.55 9.92 -4.41
C GLY A 29 -14.21 9.87 -5.13
N VAL A 30 -14.22 9.51 -6.42
CA VAL A 30 -13.02 9.52 -7.27
C VAL A 30 -12.72 10.94 -7.74
N ASP A 31 -11.52 11.44 -7.41
CA ASP A 31 -11.03 12.76 -7.85
C ASP A 31 -10.13 12.65 -9.09
N TYR A 32 -9.42 11.51 -9.23
CA TYR A 32 -8.41 11.30 -10.27
C TYR A 32 -8.59 9.95 -10.95
N ILE A 33 -8.47 9.96 -12.28
CA ILE A 33 -8.27 8.77 -13.12
C ILE A 33 -6.89 8.90 -13.74
N PHE A 34 -6.00 7.95 -13.49
CA PHE A 34 -4.68 7.90 -14.12
C PHE A 34 -4.77 7.07 -15.40
N GLY A 35 -4.25 7.54 -16.52
CA GLY A 35 -4.43 6.78 -17.74
C GLY A 35 -3.51 7.15 -18.88
N ASN A 36 -3.43 6.23 -19.85
CA ASN A 36 -2.83 6.44 -21.18
C ASN A 36 -3.88 5.98 -22.22
N PRO A 37 -4.73 6.88 -22.73
CA PRO A 37 -5.87 6.51 -23.56
C PRO A 37 -5.46 6.25 -25.00
N GLY A 38 -6.17 5.33 -25.64
CA GLY A 38 -6.14 5.15 -27.09
C GLY A 38 -7.55 5.20 -27.67
N THR A 39 -7.76 4.55 -28.82
CA THR A 39 -9.04 4.60 -29.55
C THR A 39 -10.21 3.99 -28.79
N THR A 40 -9.97 2.95 -27.99
CA THR A 40 -11.01 2.29 -27.21
C THR A 40 -11.49 3.09 -26.01
N GLU A 41 -10.73 4.09 -25.57
CA GLU A 41 -11.07 4.99 -24.47
C GLU A 41 -11.72 6.30 -24.92
N LEU A 42 -11.85 6.57 -26.23
CA LEU A 42 -12.45 7.80 -26.72
C LEU A 42 -13.84 8.10 -26.13
N PRO A 43 -14.76 7.13 -25.95
CA PRO A 43 -16.03 7.39 -25.29
C PRO A 43 -15.89 7.92 -23.87
N LEU A 44 -14.93 7.40 -23.10
CA LEU A 44 -14.64 7.88 -21.74
C LEU A 44 -14.05 9.29 -21.76
N ILE A 45 -13.08 9.55 -22.63
CA ILE A 45 -12.44 10.88 -22.76
C ILE A 45 -13.45 11.93 -23.20
N ASP A 46 -14.35 11.60 -24.13
CA ASP A 46 -15.43 12.49 -24.58
C ASP A 46 -16.39 12.81 -23.41
N ALA A 47 -16.80 11.78 -22.64
CA ALA A 47 -17.69 11.98 -21.50
C ALA A 47 -17.04 12.84 -20.38
N LEU A 48 -15.72 12.81 -20.20
CA LEU A 48 -15.00 13.65 -19.25
C LEU A 48 -15.08 15.15 -19.57
N LEU A 49 -15.37 15.54 -20.81
CA LEU A 49 -15.55 16.96 -21.17
C LEU A 49 -16.74 17.61 -20.44
N GLU A 50 -17.72 16.80 -20.05
CA GLU A 50 -18.92 17.26 -19.32
C GLU A 50 -18.74 17.23 -17.79
N VAL A 51 -17.62 16.66 -17.27
CA VAL A 51 -17.34 16.46 -15.85
C VAL A 51 -16.14 17.30 -15.43
N ARG A 52 -16.28 18.13 -14.38
CA ARG A 52 -15.23 19.05 -13.93
C ARG A 52 -14.55 18.65 -12.63
N ASP A 53 -15.13 17.74 -11.90
CA ASP A 53 -14.70 17.29 -10.57
C ASP A 53 -13.93 15.96 -10.59
N VAL A 54 -13.75 15.35 -11.77
CA VAL A 54 -12.86 14.20 -11.98
C VAL A 54 -11.75 14.62 -12.95
N HIS A 55 -10.51 14.45 -12.53
CA HIS A 55 -9.34 14.85 -13.30
C HIS A 55 -8.67 13.64 -13.93
N TYR A 56 -8.50 13.66 -15.25
CA TYR A 56 -7.72 12.65 -15.95
C TYR A 56 -6.24 13.03 -15.96
N VAL A 57 -5.42 12.23 -15.29
CA VAL A 57 -3.96 12.42 -15.23
C VAL A 57 -3.32 11.56 -16.32
N LEU A 58 -2.85 12.24 -17.37
CA LEU A 58 -2.23 11.57 -18.50
C LEU A 58 -0.84 11.05 -18.13
N GLY A 59 -0.62 9.75 -18.26
CA GLY A 59 0.70 9.12 -18.27
C GLY A 59 1.10 8.79 -19.71
N LEU A 60 2.39 8.93 -20.04
CA LEU A 60 2.90 8.67 -21.38
C LEU A 60 3.38 7.22 -21.56
N GLN A 61 3.22 6.40 -20.52
CA GLN A 61 3.56 4.98 -20.51
C GLN A 61 2.78 4.28 -19.40
N GLU A 62 2.23 3.10 -19.66
CA GLU A 62 1.24 2.46 -18.80
C GLU A 62 1.80 1.96 -17.47
N ALA A 63 3.07 1.53 -17.42
CA ALA A 63 3.70 1.20 -16.14
C ALA A 63 3.77 2.43 -15.22
N SER A 64 4.00 3.63 -15.79
CA SER A 64 3.96 4.89 -15.04
C SER A 64 2.55 5.23 -14.57
N VAL A 65 1.52 4.98 -15.40
CA VAL A 65 0.11 5.15 -15.04
C VAL A 65 -0.25 4.32 -13.80
N VAL A 66 0.11 3.03 -13.83
CA VAL A 66 -0.15 2.13 -12.70
C VAL A 66 0.58 2.60 -11.45
N ALA A 67 1.85 2.98 -11.57
CA ALA A 67 2.64 3.46 -10.44
C ALA A 67 2.09 4.78 -9.86
N MET A 68 1.60 5.71 -10.69
CA MET A 68 0.93 6.92 -10.21
C MET A 68 -0.34 6.58 -9.42
N ALA A 69 -1.18 5.68 -9.93
CA ALA A 69 -2.39 5.25 -9.23
C ALA A 69 -2.06 4.53 -7.91
N ASP A 70 -1.02 3.70 -7.90
CA ASP A 70 -0.53 3.00 -6.70
C ASP A 70 -0.03 4.01 -5.66
N GLY A 71 0.85 4.92 -6.03
CA GLY A 71 1.35 5.97 -5.12
C GLY A 71 0.23 6.86 -4.56
N TYR A 72 -0.75 7.22 -5.41
CA TYR A 72 -1.94 7.97 -4.99
C TYR A 72 -2.76 7.19 -3.96
N ALA A 73 -3.11 5.93 -4.28
CA ALA A 73 -3.93 5.11 -3.40
C ALA A 73 -3.27 4.88 -2.04
N GLN A 74 -1.97 4.63 -2.06
CA GLN A 74 -1.19 4.50 -0.86
C GLN A 74 -1.20 5.77 0.00
N ALA A 75 -1.03 6.94 -0.60
CA ALA A 75 -0.96 8.22 0.10
C ALA A 75 -2.33 8.72 0.57
N ALA A 76 -3.35 8.61 -0.29
CA ALA A 76 -4.71 9.03 -0.01
C ALA A 76 -5.50 8.07 0.88
N ARG A 77 -5.01 6.82 1.06
CA ARG A 77 -5.72 5.73 1.77
C ARG A 77 -7.11 5.45 1.20
N LYS A 78 -7.25 5.58 -0.11
CA LYS A 78 -8.49 5.28 -0.85
C LYS A 78 -8.15 4.59 -2.17
N PRO A 79 -9.09 3.89 -2.81
CA PRO A 79 -8.81 3.23 -4.08
C PRO A 79 -8.30 4.19 -5.15
N GLY A 80 -7.19 3.82 -5.81
CA GLY A 80 -6.74 4.49 -7.02
C GLY A 80 -7.50 3.95 -8.23
N VAL A 81 -7.90 4.83 -9.15
CA VAL A 81 -8.58 4.45 -10.38
C VAL A 81 -7.67 4.71 -11.56
N LEU A 82 -7.52 3.71 -12.43
CA LEU A 82 -6.71 3.85 -13.63
C LEU A 82 -7.36 3.21 -14.86
N ASN A 83 -6.96 3.73 -16.03
CA ASN A 83 -7.47 3.29 -17.32
C ASN A 83 -6.31 3.07 -18.30
N LEU A 84 -6.26 1.88 -18.90
CA LEU A 84 -5.22 1.44 -19.81
C LEU A 84 -5.80 1.16 -21.21
N HIS A 85 -4.92 1.15 -22.22
CA HIS A 85 -5.33 0.92 -23.60
C HIS A 85 -5.07 -0.52 -24.02
N THR A 86 -6.13 -1.31 -24.11
CA THR A 86 -6.17 -2.67 -24.66
C THR A 86 -5.14 -3.64 -24.05
N ALA A 87 -4.86 -4.75 -24.74
CA ALA A 87 -3.92 -5.77 -24.30
C ALA A 87 -2.47 -5.27 -24.22
N GLY A 88 -2.07 -4.39 -25.13
CA GLY A 88 -0.73 -3.82 -25.15
C GLY A 88 -0.45 -2.98 -23.92
N GLY A 89 -1.35 -2.03 -23.59
CA GLY A 89 -1.21 -1.16 -22.42
C GLY A 89 -1.33 -1.92 -21.11
N LEU A 90 -2.27 -2.88 -21.02
CA LEU A 90 -2.37 -3.74 -19.84
C LEU A 90 -1.09 -4.55 -19.62
N GLY A 91 -0.53 -5.13 -20.68
CA GLY A 91 0.73 -5.86 -20.65
C GLY A 91 1.91 -5.00 -20.19
N GLN A 92 2.00 -3.75 -20.66
CA GLN A 92 3.00 -2.77 -20.22
C GLN A 92 2.86 -2.39 -18.73
N GLY A 93 1.63 -2.32 -18.22
CA GLY A 93 1.33 -2.00 -16.83
C GLY A 93 1.50 -3.15 -15.84
N LEU A 94 1.62 -4.40 -16.30
CA LEU A 94 1.50 -5.60 -15.47
C LEU A 94 2.55 -5.68 -14.35
N GLY A 95 3.78 -5.24 -14.60
CA GLY A 95 4.84 -5.23 -13.58
C GLY A 95 4.47 -4.37 -12.36
N ASN A 96 3.94 -3.17 -12.60
CA ASN A 96 3.50 -2.30 -11.51
C ASN A 96 2.14 -2.71 -10.91
N LEU A 97 1.30 -3.44 -11.65
CA LEU A 97 0.13 -4.09 -11.04
C LEU A 97 0.54 -5.19 -10.07
N LEU A 98 1.60 -5.95 -10.36
CA LEU A 98 2.18 -6.91 -9.40
C LEU A 98 2.76 -6.21 -8.17
N ASN A 99 3.42 -5.04 -8.34
CA ASN A 99 3.86 -4.22 -7.21
C ASN A 99 2.67 -3.85 -6.29
N ALA A 100 1.59 -3.31 -6.87
CA ALA A 100 0.39 -2.94 -6.15
C ALA A 100 -0.28 -4.15 -5.47
N SER A 101 -0.31 -5.31 -6.14
CA SER A 101 -0.85 -6.56 -5.58
C SER A 101 -0.06 -7.04 -4.35
N VAL A 102 1.28 -7.03 -4.43
CA VAL A 102 2.16 -7.42 -3.31
C VAL A 102 2.08 -6.42 -2.16
N SER A 103 1.92 -5.13 -2.47
CA SER A 103 1.72 -4.06 -1.48
C SER A 103 0.30 -4.01 -0.93
N GLN A 104 -0.62 -4.84 -1.45
CA GLN A 104 -2.04 -4.83 -1.10
C GLN A 104 -2.68 -3.44 -1.29
N THR A 105 -2.24 -2.70 -2.30
CA THR A 105 -2.79 -1.38 -2.62
C THR A 105 -4.13 -1.52 -3.33
N PRO A 106 -5.20 -0.88 -2.82
CA PRO A 106 -6.51 -0.95 -3.46
C PRO A 106 -6.51 -0.16 -4.77
N LEU A 107 -6.69 -0.85 -5.91
CA LEU A 107 -6.80 -0.24 -7.23
C LEU A 107 -8.05 -0.76 -7.96
N VAL A 108 -8.76 0.13 -8.63
CA VAL A 108 -9.77 -0.20 -9.63
C VAL A 108 -9.14 0.04 -11.00
N VAL A 109 -8.76 -1.06 -11.65
CA VAL A 109 -8.07 -1.06 -12.93
C VAL A 109 -9.08 -1.28 -14.04
N THR A 110 -9.10 -0.40 -15.03
CA THR A 110 -9.89 -0.59 -16.24
C THR A 110 -8.99 -0.63 -17.47
N ALA A 111 -9.40 -1.32 -18.51
CA ALA A 111 -8.79 -1.19 -19.82
C ALA A 111 -9.87 -1.25 -20.90
N GLY A 112 -9.74 -0.41 -21.90
CA GLY A 112 -10.61 -0.49 -23.07
C GLY A 112 -10.37 -1.76 -23.88
N GLN A 113 -11.42 -2.27 -24.47
CA GLN A 113 -11.41 -3.45 -25.34
C GLN A 113 -12.03 -3.11 -26.67
N GLN A 114 -11.69 -3.87 -27.70
CA GLN A 114 -12.34 -3.78 -29.00
C GLN A 114 -13.85 -4.03 -28.89
N ASP A 115 -14.60 -3.49 -29.84
CA ASP A 115 -16.04 -3.69 -29.96
C ASP A 115 -16.37 -5.20 -29.94
N SER A 116 -17.25 -5.62 -29.04
CA SER A 116 -17.58 -7.02 -28.80
C SER A 116 -18.11 -7.74 -30.03
N ARG A 117 -18.81 -7.00 -30.91
CA ARG A 117 -19.36 -7.52 -32.20
C ARG A 117 -18.27 -7.82 -33.24
N HIS A 118 -17.07 -7.24 -33.06
CA HIS A 118 -15.96 -7.34 -33.99
C HIS A 118 -14.89 -8.39 -33.55
N THR A 119 -14.90 -8.79 -32.28
CA THR A 119 -13.86 -9.66 -31.70
C THR A 119 -13.73 -11.01 -32.42
N ILE A 120 -14.80 -11.53 -33.05
CA ILE A 120 -14.78 -12.77 -33.83
C ILE A 120 -13.85 -12.70 -35.04
N SER A 121 -13.46 -11.50 -35.48
CA SER A 121 -12.57 -11.26 -36.61
C SER A 121 -11.11 -11.00 -36.18
N ASP A 122 -10.76 -11.26 -34.93
CA ASP A 122 -9.43 -11.03 -34.37
C ASP A 122 -8.88 -9.63 -34.74
N PRO A 123 -9.61 -8.53 -34.42
CA PRO A 123 -9.17 -7.21 -34.81
C PRO A 123 -7.85 -6.83 -34.14
N LEU A 124 -7.07 -5.97 -34.77
CA LEU A 124 -5.85 -5.43 -34.19
C LEU A 124 -6.14 -4.85 -32.79
N LEU A 125 -5.26 -5.07 -31.84
CA LEU A 125 -5.34 -4.66 -30.42
C LEU A 125 -6.32 -5.50 -29.57
N PHE A 126 -7.06 -6.43 -30.14
CA PHE A 126 -7.84 -7.39 -29.36
C PHE A 126 -6.92 -8.33 -28.56
N GLY A 127 -7.35 -8.72 -27.38
CA GLY A 127 -6.70 -9.71 -26.54
C GLY A 127 -7.58 -10.13 -25.37
N ASP A 128 -7.27 -11.26 -24.77
CA ASP A 128 -7.94 -11.71 -23.53
C ASP A 128 -7.43 -10.91 -22.33
N LEU A 129 -8.01 -9.71 -22.14
CA LEU A 129 -7.61 -8.79 -21.07
C LEU A 129 -7.83 -9.39 -19.69
N VAL A 130 -8.90 -10.17 -19.52
CA VAL A 130 -9.24 -10.82 -18.26
C VAL A 130 -8.14 -11.81 -17.87
N GLN A 131 -7.66 -12.61 -18.83
CA GLN A 131 -6.59 -13.57 -18.57
C GLN A 131 -5.24 -12.89 -18.34
N ILE A 132 -4.93 -11.81 -19.06
CA ILE A 132 -3.70 -11.04 -18.89
C ILE A 132 -3.64 -10.41 -17.47
N ALA A 133 -4.75 -9.84 -16.99
CA ALA A 133 -4.79 -9.19 -15.68
C ALA A 133 -4.76 -10.19 -14.49
N ARG A 134 -5.33 -11.38 -14.67
CA ARG A 134 -5.63 -12.35 -13.60
C ARG A 134 -4.50 -12.61 -12.60
N PRO A 135 -3.22 -12.75 -12.99
CA PRO A 135 -2.13 -13.02 -12.04
C PRO A 135 -1.81 -11.85 -11.10
N ALA A 136 -2.21 -10.62 -11.45
CA ALA A 136 -1.87 -9.41 -10.71
C ALA A 136 -3.05 -8.79 -9.94
N VAL A 137 -4.26 -9.36 -10.05
CA VAL A 137 -5.47 -8.78 -9.47
C VAL A 137 -6.25 -9.79 -8.63
N LYS A 138 -7.10 -9.31 -7.73
CA LYS A 138 -7.98 -10.17 -6.92
C LYS A 138 -9.00 -10.93 -7.78
N TRP A 139 -9.55 -10.24 -8.75
CA TRP A 139 -10.40 -10.80 -9.82
C TRP A 139 -10.38 -9.88 -11.05
N ALA A 140 -10.75 -10.46 -12.19
CA ALA A 140 -10.85 -9.78 -13.47
C ALA A 140 -12.14 -10.18 -14.17
N GLN A 141 -12.83 -9.22 -14.78
CA GLN A 141 -14.09 -9.45 -15.51
C GLN A 141 -14.21 -8.46 -16.67
N GLU A 142 -14.84 -8.90 -17.77
CA GLU A 142 -15.29 -8.05 -18.85
C GLU A 142 -16.73 -7.61 -18.62
N VAL A 143 -17.05 -6.35 -18.90
CA VAL A 143 -18.41 -5.79 -18.84
C VAL A 143 -19.12 -6.11 -20.14
N ALA A 144 -20.26 -6.79 -20.07
CA ALA A 144 -21.00 -7.21 -21.27
C ALA A 144 -22.07 -6.18 -21.71
N HIS A 145 -22.60 -5.36 -20.78
CA HIS A 145 -23.64 -4.39 -21.04
C HIS A 145 -23.48 -3.16 -20.13
N ALA A 146 -23.86 -1.99 -20.63
CA ALA A 146 -23.79 -0.74 -19.86
C ALA A 146 -24.60 -0.79 -18.54
N ASP A 147 -25.70 -1.54 -18.51
CA ASP A 147 -26.52 -1.74 -17.32
C ASP A 147 -25.79 -2.47 -16.17
N GLN A 148 -24.69 -3.16 -16.46
CA GLN A 148 -23.89 -3.86 -15.46
C GLN A 148 -22.86 -2.96 -14.77
N LEU A 149 -22.54 -1.80 -15.35
CA LEU A 149 -21.49 -0.90 -14.86
C LEU A 149 -21.68 -0.51 -13.39
N PRO A 150 -22.88 -0.09 -12.92
CA PRO A 150 -23.04 0.30 -11.53
C PRO A 150 -22.71 -0.83 -10.55
N VAL A 151 -23.16 -2.04 -10.82
CA VAL A 151 -22.92 -3.20 -9.95
C VAL A 151 -21.46 -3.62 -9.98
N LEU A 152 -20.84 -3.71 -11.17
CA LEU A 152 -19.46 -4.18 -11.31
C LEU A 152 -18.46 -3.17 -10.75
N LEU A 153 -18.68 -1.87 -10.96
CA LEU A 153 -17.82 -0.83 -10.38
C LEU A 153 -17.92 -0.82 -8.86
N ARG A 154 -19.12 -0.83 -8.28
CA ARG A 154 -19.28 -0.87 -6.82
C ARG A 154 -18.66 -2.12 -6.21
N ARG A 155 -18.80 -3.27 -6.86
CA ARG A 155 -18.09 -4.51 -6.48
C ARG A 155 -16.57 -4.29 -6.55
N ALA A 156 -16.07 -3.62 -7.58
CA ALA A 156 -14.64 -3.33 -7.73
C ALA A 156 -14.12 -2.46 -6.58
N PHE A 157 -14.81 -1.38 -6.21
CA PHE A 157 -14.45 -0.55 -5.05
C PHE A 157 -14.51 -1.34 -3.76
N HIS A 158 -15.59 -2.09 -3.54
CA HIS A 158 -15.75 -2.93 -2.36
C HIS A 158 -14.60 -3.94 -2.22
N ASP A 159 -14.34 -4.72 -3.27
CA ASP A 159 -13.41 -5.83 -3.21
C ASP A 159 -11.94 -5.36 -3.23
N SER A 160 -11.64 -4.23 -3.89
CA SER A 160 -10.30 -3.66 -3.84
C SER A 160 -9.88 -3.27 -2.42
N THR A 161 -10.83 -2.81 -1.60
CA THR A 161 -10.60 -2.37 -0.20
C THR A 161 -10.81 -3.47 0.84
N ALA A 162 -11.55 -4.54 0.51
CA ALA A 162 -11.75 -5.67 1.43
C ALA A 162 -10.43 -6.39 1.71
N ALA A 163 -10.17 -6.73 2.98
CA ALA A 163 -8.96 -7.45 3.37
C ALA A 163 -8.91 -8.89 2.77
N PRO A 164 -7.76 -9.26 2.20
CA PRO A 164 -6.62 -8.45 1.85
C PRO A 164 -6.96 -7.49 0.72
N SER A 165 -6.65 -6.21 0.88
CA SER A 165 -6.87 -5.22 -0.17
C SER A 165 -5.95 -5.48 -1.37
N GLY A 166 -6.29 -4.93 -2.53
CA GLY A 166 -5.49 -5.13 -3.74
C GLY A 166 -6.21 -4.74 -5.03
N PRO A 167 -5.52 -4.79 -6.17
CA PRO A 167 -6.09 -4.44 -7.45
C PRO A 167 -7.24 -5.36 -7.88
N VAL A 168 -8.22 -4.80 -8.56
CA VAL A 168 -9.28 -5.50 -9.31
C VAL A 168 -9.32 -4.97 -10.74
N PHE A 169 -9.81 -5.76 -11.69
CA PHE A 169 -9.75 -5.40 -13.11
C PHE A 169 -11.10 -5.54 -13.81
N LEU A 170 -11.45 -4.52 -14.63
CA LEU A 170 -12.59 -4.52 -15.52
C LEU A 170 -12.16 -4.21 -16.96
N SER A 171 -12.49 -5.08 -17.90
CA SER A 171 -12.39 -4.85 -19.33
C SER A 171 -13.64 -4.11 -19.81
N LEU A 172 -13.46 -3.06 -20.60
CA LEU A 172 -14.51 -2.14 -21.04
C LEU A 172 -14.60 -2.11 -22.58
N PRO A 173 -15.43 -2.96 -23.23
CA PRO A 173 -15.61 -2.92 -24.67
C PRO A 173 -16.16 -1.56 -25.16
N MET A 174 -15.69 -1.10 -26.33
CA MET A 174 -16.10 0.19 -26.93
C MET A 174 -17.60 0.32 -27.09
N ASP A 175 -18.25 -0.74 -27.60
CA ASP A 175 -19.71 -0.77 -27.81
C ASP A 175 -20.48 -0.65 -26.49
N VAL A 176 -20.01 -1.26 -25.40
CA VAL A 176 -20.59 -1.09 -24.05
C VAL A 176 -20.47 0.35 -23.57
N MET A 177 -19.33 1.01 -23.86
CA MET A 177 -19.12 2.40 -23.47
C MET A 177 -19.98 3.38 -24.28
N GLU A 178 -20.41 3.02 -25.48
CA GLU A 178 -21.34 3.78 -26.33
C GLU A 178 -22.80 3.35 -26.16
N GLU A 179 -23.08 2.19 -25.58
CA GLU A 179 -24.44 1.68 -25.34
C GLU A 179 -25.27 2.67 -24.52
N LEU A 180 -26.50 2.92 -24.95
CA LEU A 180 -27.44 3.78 -24.22
C LEU A 180 -28.15 2.99 -23.13
N SER A 181 -28.09 3.48 -21.90
CA SER A 181 -28.69 2.88 -20.72
C SER A 181 -29.47 3.88 -19.91
N ALA A 182 -30.60 3.45 -19.36
CA ALA A 182 -31.40 4.17 -18.38
C ALA A 182 -31.18 3.65 -16.95
N VAL A 183 -30.13 2.82 -16.73
CA VAL A 183 -29.88 2.18 -15.45
C VAL A 183 -29.72 3.18 -14.31
N ASP A 184 -30.36 2.91 -13.17
CA ASP A 184 -30.11 3.65 -11.94
C ASP A 184 -28.74 3.24 -11.35
N ILE A 185 -27.88 4.23 -11.11
CA ILE A 185 -26.55 3.96 -10.50
C ILE A 185 -26.66 3.60 -9.02
N GLY A 186 -27.75 3.93 -8.35
CA GLY A 186 -27.92 3.74 -6.90
C GLY A 186 -26.94 4.56 -6.07
N ALA A 187 -27.00 4.41 -4.75
CA ALA A 187 -26.05 5.04 -3.83
C ALA A 187 -24.89 4.10 -3.47
N PRO A 188 -23.70 4.62 -3.12
CA PRO A 188 -22.60 3.81 -2.61
C PRO A 188 -22.96 3.17 -1.27
N SER A 189 -22.54 1.92 -1.07
CA SER A 189 -22.72 1.24 0.20
C SER A 189 -21.72 1.77 1.23
N GLN A 190 -22.20 2.04 2.44
CA GLN A 190 -21.32 2.36 3.58
C GLN A 190 -21.03 1.08 4.37
N ILE A 191 -19.74 0.74 4.49
CA ILE A 191 -19.31 -0.47 5.18
C ILE A 191 -18.36 -0.09 6.30
N ASN A 192 -18.75 -0.36 7.54
CA ASN A 192 -17.83 -0.26 8.67
C ASN A 192 -16.92 -1.50 8.70
N ARG A 193 -15.62 -1.29 8.46
CA ARG A 193 -14.59 -2.34 8.47
C ARG A 193 -13.81 -2.38 9.78
N GLN A 194 -14.15 -1.55 10.77
CA GLN A 194 -13.49 -1.45 12.07
C GLN A 194 -13.98 -2.52 13.05
N GLY A 195 -13.91 -3.79 12.63
CA GLY A 195 -14.27 -4.92 13.51
C GLY A 195 -13.22 -5.12 14.60
N VAL A 196 -13.64 -5.13 15.87
CA VAL A 196 -12.76 -5.46 16.99
C VAL A 196 -12.51 -6.96 17.02
N ALA A 197 -11.24 -7.36 17.20
CA ALA A 197 -10.86 -8.76 17.29
C ALA A 197 -11.46 -9.43 18.54
N GLY A 198 -11.83 -10.69 18.42
CA GLY A 198 -12.11 -11.55 19.58
C GLY A 198 -10.84 -12.00 20.29
N GLY A 199 -10.97 -12.51 21.55
CA GLY A 199 -9.84 -13.08 22.30
C GLY A 199 -8.85 -12.05 22.84
N LEU A 200 -9.21 -10.77 22.94
CA LEU A 200 -8.31 -9.72 23.46
C LEU A 200 -7.90 -9.91 24.92
N PRO A 201 -8.76 -10.36 25.85
CA PRO A 201 -8.31 -10.65 27.23
C PRO A 201 -7.25 -11.75 27.30
N GLU A 202 -7.37 -12.79 26.47
CA GLU A 202 -6.37 -13.87 26.34
C GLU A 202 -5.06 -13.34 25.76
N LEU A 203 -5.15 -12.50 24.73
CA LEU A 203 -4.00 -11.86 24.11
C LEU A 203 -3.28 -10.95 25.13
N ALA A 204 -4.02 -10.14 25.88
CA ALA A 204 -3.46 -9.27 26.91
C ALA A 204 -2.71 -10.08 27.99
N ARG A 205 -3.31 -11.18 28.47
CA ARG A 205 -2.63 -12.09 29.42
C ARG A 205 -1.38 -12.71 28.84
N GLY A 206 -1.43 -13.16 27.57
CA GLY A 206 -0.28 -13.74 26.89
C GLY A 206 0.88 -12.76 26.77
N LEU A 207 0.60 -11.53 26.30
CA LEU A 207 1.62 -10.49 26.15
C LEU A 207 2.18 -10.00 27.49
N ALA A 208 1.32 -9.76 28.49
CA ALA A 208 1.74 -9.36 29.83
C ALA A 208 2.45 -10.46 30.63
N GLY A 209 2.29 -11.72 30.23
CA GLY A 209 3.03 -12.84 30.77
C GLY A 209 4.50 -12.92 30.33
N ILE A 210 4.88 -12.15 29.32
CA ILE A 210 6.28 -12.06 28.86
C ILE A 210 7.02 -11.05 29.76
N ALA A 211 8.22 -11.44 30.17
CA ALA A 211 9.04 -10.58 31.04
C ALA A 211 9.34 -9.23 30.37
N PRO A 212 9.35 -8.11 31.12
CA PRO A 212 9.73 -6.80 30.59
C PRO A 212 11.08 -6.83 29.86
N GLY A 213 11.13 -6.22 28.66
CA GLY A 213 12.32 -6.25 27.78
C GLY A 213 12.49 -7.53 26.96
N ARG A 214 11.58 -8.52 27.08
CA ARG A 214 11.65 -9.79 26.33
C ARG A 214 10.60 -9.92 25.22
N LEU A 215 9.82 -8.86 24.97
CA LEU A 215 8.82 -8.76 23.91
C LEU A 215 9.24 -7.70 22.89
N ALA A 216 9.08 -8.00 21.60
CA ALA A 216 9.18 -6.99 20.52
C ALA A 216 7.87 -6.88 19.76
N ILE A 217 7.56 -5.69 19.22
CA ILE A 217 6.42 -5.45 18.35
C ILE A 217 6.93 -5.30 16.90
N ILE A 218 6.23 -5.92 15.95
CA ILE A 218 6.51 -5.75 14.53
C ILE A 218 5.32 -5.05 13.89
N ALA A 219 5.51 -3.81 13.45
CA ALA A 219 4.51 -3.01 12.76
C ALA A 219 4.56 -3.30 11.25
N GLY A 220 3.54 -3.96 10.73
CA GLY A 220 3.36 -4.25 9.31
C GLY A 220 2.53 -3.17 8.60
N ASP A 221 2.32 -3.36 7.29
CA ASP A 221 1.68 -2.35 6.43
C ASP A 221 0.21 -2.05 6.80
N GLU A 222 -0.52 -3.02 7.39
CA GLU A 222 -1.89 -2.81 7.84
C GLU A 222 -2.02 -1.77 8.97
N VAL A 223 -0.96 -1.57 9.76
CA VAL A 223 -0.92 -0.50 10.79
C VAL A 223 -1.15 0.87 10.14
N TYR A 224 -0.58 1.08 8.94
CA TYR A 224 -0.84 2.30 8.17
C TYR A 224 -2.26 2.32 7.59
N GLY A 225 -2.69 1.20 7.01
CA GLY A 225 -4.02 1.09 6.41
C GLY A 225 -5.14 1.40 7.41
N SER A 226 -5.02 0.92 8.65
CA SER A 226 -5.96 1.15 9.75
C SER A 226 -5.73 2.49 10.46
N ASP A 227 -4.72 3.29 10.10
CA ASP A 227 -4.32 4.52 10.80
C ASP A 227 -4.04 4.30 12.31
N ALA A 228 -3.32 3.23 12.63
CA ALA A 228 -3.14 2.71 13.98
C ALA A 228 -1.79 3.06 14.62
N ALA A 229 -1.02 4.00 14.05
CA ALA A 229 0.33 4.33 14.52
C ALA A 229 0.36 4.80 15.99
N ALA A 230 -0.64 5.60 16.42
CA ALA A 230 -0.75 6.08 17.78
C ALA A 230 -1.09 4.96 18.77
N GLU A 231 -1.97 4.04 18.37
CA GLU A 231 -2.35 2.88 19.18
C GLU A 231 -1.18 1.90 19.34
N VAL A 232 -0.40 1.69 18.27
CA VAL A 232 0.85 0.89 18.36
C VAL A 232 1.84 1.54 19.31
N ALA A 233 2.01 2.86 19.27
CA ALA A 233 2.87 3.58 20.19
C ALA A 233 2.42 3.41 21.66
N ALA A 234 1.13 3.57 21.92
CA ALA A 234 0.56 3.41 23.27
C ALA A 234 0.74 1.98 23.83
N VAL A 235 0.55 0.95 22.98
CA VAL A 235 0.80 -0.46 23.38
C VAL A 235 2.29 -0.69 23.60
N ALA A 236 3.16 -0.16 22.75
CA ALA A 236 4.62 -0.28 22.89
C ALA A 236 5.11 0.38 24.19
N GLU A 237 4.61 1.55 24.53
CA GLU A 237 4.92 2.26 25.79
C GLU A 237 4.40 1.49 27.00
N CYS A 238 3.18 0.96 26.94
CA CYS A 238 2.60 0.14 28.01
C CYS A 238 3.44 -1.10 28.33
N LEU A 239 4.03 -1.73 27.29
CA LEU A 239 4.83 -2.94 27.41
C LEU A 239 6.35 -2.69 27.48
N GLY A 240 6.79 -1.42 27.36
CA GLY A 240 8.21 -1.08 27.26
C GLY A 240 8.91 -1.80 26.11
N ALA A 241 8.20 -2.08 25.02
CA ALA A 241 8.64 -2.93 23.94
C ALA A 241 9.19 -2.14 22.74
N PRO A 242 10.31 -2.57 22.13
CA PRO A 242 10.77 -2.00 20.88
C PRO A 242 9.80 -2.29 19.75
N VAL A 243 9.68 -1.32 18.82
CA VAL A 243 8.90 -1.45 17.60
C VAL A 243 9.83 -1.57 16.40
N TYR A 244 9.71 -2.65 15.66
CA TYR A 244 10.38 -2.88 14.39
C TYR A 244 9.37 -2.77 13.25
N GLY A 245 9.79 -2.24 12.10
CA GLY A 245 9.05 -2.39 10.85
C GLY A 245 9.27 -3.77 10.24
N SER A 246 8.36 -4.20 9.38
CA SER A 246 8.54 -5.45 8.61
C SER A 246 9.84 -5.44 7.81
N SER A 247 10.36 -6.62 7.48
CA SER A 247 11.66 -6.78 6.80
C SER A 247 11.70 -6.10 5.42
N TRP A 248 10.58 -6.15 4.68
CA TRP A 248 10.46 -5.58 3.34
C TRP A 248 9.13 -4.83 3.24
N PRO A 249 9.03 -3.63 3.82
CA PRO A 249 7.78 -2.88 3.94
C PRO A 249 7.38 -2.25 2.62
N SER A 250 6.09 -2.00 2.39
CA SER A 250 5.66 -1.01 1.39
C SER A 250 5.78 0.42 1.93
N ARG A 251 5.81 0.56 3.26
CA ARG A 251 5.99 1.84 3.96
C ARG A 251 6.45 1.64 5.40
N ILE A 252 6.84 2.71 6.06
CA ILE A 252 7.06 2.71 7.50
C ILE A 252 5.79 3.25 8.17
N PRO A 253 5.00 2.39 8.85
CA PRO A 253 3.72 2.80 9.43
C PRO A 253 3.83 3.37 10.84
N PHE A 254 5.01 3.83 11.24
CA PHE A 254 5.31 4.28 12.60
C PHE A 254 6.17 5.55 12.57
N ALA A 255 6.06 6.38 13.61
CA ALA A 255 6.89 7.59 13.75
C ALA A 255 8.35 7.20 13.95
N THR A 256 9.22 7.49 12.97
CA THR A 256 10.64 7.12 13.06
C THR A 256 11.41 7.94 14.09
N ALA A 257 10.87 9.07 14.56
CA ALA A 257 11.41 9.85 15.69
C ALA A 257 11.05 9.24 17.05
N HIS A 258 10.08 8.32 17.14
CA HIS A 258 9.64 7.74 18.42
C HIS A 258 10.77 6.99 19.14
N PRO A 259 10.94 7.15 20.47
CA PRO A 259 12.04 6.52 21.21
C PRO A 259 12.10 4.98 21.11
N LEU A 260 10.96 4.32 20.95
CA LEU A 260 10.88 2.85 20.84
C LEU A 260 11.01 2.34 19.41
N TRP A 261 11.17 3.21 18.39
CA TRP A 261 11.39 2.76 17.00
C TRP A 261 12.83 2.25 16.81
N CYS A 262 12.97 0.96 16.47
CA CYS A 262 14.25 0.28 16.30
C CYS A 262 14.60 -0.07 14.84
N GLY A 263 13.94 0.58 13.87
CA GLY A 263 14.18 0.37 12.45
C GLY A 263 13.46 -0.84 11.88
N ASN A 264 13.71 -1.15 10.60
CA ASN A 264 13.13 -2.33 9.95
C ASN A 264 13.96 -3.58 10.24
N LEU A 265 13.31 -4.73 10.22
CA LEU A 265 13.97 -6.03 10.26
C LEU A 265 14.79 -6.25 8.97
N PRO A 266 15.88 -7.01 9.01
CA PRO A 266 16.63 -7.41 7.82
C PRO A 266 15.83 -8.41 6.97
N THR A 267 16.35 -8.74 5.78
CA THR A 267 15.67 -9.60 4.79
C THR A 267 16.26 -11.00 4.66
N GLN A 268 17.21 -11.37 5.54
CA GLN A 268 17.81 -12.70 5.61
C GLN A 268 17.35 -13.40 6.89
N ALA A 269 16.96 -14.67 6.81
CA ALA A 269 16.41 -15.40 7.95
C ALA A 269 17.39 -15.42 9.15
N THR A 270 18.67 -15.67 8.91
CA THR A 270 19.71 -15.66 9.96
C THR A 270 19.85 -14.31 10.65
N ALA A 271 19.83 -13.21 9.89
CA ALA A 271 19.93 -11.86 10.44
C ALA A 271 18.65 -11.45 11.20
N ILE A 272 17.47 -11.91 10.76
CA ILE A 272 16.22 -11.73 11.52
C ILE A 272 16.32 -12.50 12.84
N ALA A 273 16.74 -13.76 12.79
CA ALA A 273 16.88 -14.62 13.98
C ALA A 273 17.89 -14.04 14.99
N GLU A 274 19.01 -13.51 14.52
CA GLU A 274 19.99 -12.81 15.35
C GLU A 274 19.38 -11.59 16.04
N LYS A 275 18.70 -10.73 15.26
CA LYS A 275 18.09 -9.49 15.79
C LYS A 275 16.95 -9.78 16.77
N LEU A 276 16.16 -10.81 16.53
CA LEU A 276 15.03 -11.20 17.39
C LEU A 276 15.40 -12.22 18.46
N GLY A 277 16.61 -12.75 18.47
CA GLY A 277 17.07 -13.78 19.42
C GLY A 277 17.07 -13.35 20.88
N ALA A 278 17.06 -12.07 21.16
CA ALA A 278 16.95 -11.53 22.50
C ALA A 278 15.52 -11.60 23.08
N TYR A 279 14.49 -11.87 22.27
CA TYR A 279 13.09 -11.82 22.69
C TYR A 279 12.51 -13.21 22.85
N ASP A 280 11.68 -13.39 23.88
CA ASP A 280 10.90 -14.61 24.12
C ASP A 280 9.60 -14.63 23.32
N ALA A 281 9.13 -13.44 22.91
CA ALA A 281 7.94 -13.30 22.08
C ALA A 281 8.03 -12.10 21.13
N ILE A 282 7.29 -12.21 20.03
CA ILE A 282 6.97 -11.06 19.16
C ILE A 282 5.45 -10.89 19.08
N PHE A 283 5.01 -9.63 18.99
CA PHE A 283 3.65 -9.26 18.64
C PHE A 283 3.63 -8.63 17.25
N ALA A 284 3.21 -9.41 16.25
CA ALA A 284 3.19 -9.01 14.84
C ALA A 284 1.82 -8.41 14.48
N LEU A 285 1.83 -7.16 14.01
CA LEU A 285 0.66 -6.38 13.64
C LEU A 285 0.60 -6.25 12.13
N GLY A 286 -0.42 -6.82 11.53
CA GLY A 286 -0.77 -6.62 10.13
C GLY A 286 0.09 -7.34 9.11
N GLY A 287 -0.27 -8.57 8.79
CA GLY A 287 0.18 -9.31 7.63
C GLY A 287 1.62 -9.82 7.68
N LYS A 288 2.27 -9.87 6.53
CA LYS A 288 3.61 -10.46 6.32
C LYS A 288 4.71 -9.64 6.99
N SER A 289 4.96 -9.92 8.26
CA SER A 289 5.95 -9.18 9.07
C SER A 289 7.39 -9.63 8.82
N LEU A 290 7.61 -10.93 8.58
CA LEU A 290 8.91 -11.54 8.37
C LEU A 290 9.05 -11.98 6.90
N ILE A 291 9.60 -11.13 6.07
CA ILE A 291 9.81 -11.38 4.64
C ILE A 291 11.30 -11.64 4.41
N THR A 292 11.61 -12.79 3.82
CA THR A 292 12.97 -13.12 3.39
C THR A 292 13.09 -13.01 1.87
N ILE A 293 14.23 -12.51 1.39
CA ILE A 293 14.51 -12.35 -0.04
C ILE A 293 15.50 -13.41 -0.51
N LEU A 294 16.63 -13.50 0.18
CA LEU A 294 17.66 -14.47 -0.14
C LEU A 294 17.59 -15.64 0.86
N TYR A 295 17.73 -16.85 0.33
CA TYR A 295 17.79 -18.04 1.17
C TYR A 295 19.02 -18.00 2.09
N THR A 296 18.79 -18.26 3.35
CA THR A 296 19.83 -18.59 4.34
C THR A 296 19.35 -19.80 5.15
N GLU A 297 20.28 -20.67 5.53
CA GLU A 297 19.94 -21.84 6.30
C GLU A 297 19.46 -21.48 7.71
N GLY A 298 18.41 -22.13 8.18
CA GLY A 298 17.81 -21.94 9.49
C GLY A 298 16.53 -21.08 9.48
N PRO A 299 15.78 -21.12 10.59
CA PRO A 299 14.52 -20.38 10.70
C PRO A 299 14.76 -18.89 10.94
N ALA A 300 13.81 -18.06 10.50
CA ALA A 300 13.83 -16.61 10.75
C ALA A 300 13.52 -16.24 12.21
N LEU A 301 12.98 -17.18 13.00
CA LEU A 301 12.73 -17.01 14.43
C LEU A 301 13.31 -18.19 15.20
N PRO A 302 13.88 -17.94 16.39
CA PRO A 302 14.24 -19.02 17.30
C PRO A 302 12.98 -19.86 17.65
N PRO A 303 13.10 -21.19 17.76
CA PRO A 303 11.96 -22.06 18.14
C PRO A 303 11.31 -21.70 19.49
N SER A 304 12.07 -21.05 20.37
CA SER A 304 11.60 -20.58 21.68
C SER A 304 10.84 -19.25 21.62
N CYS A 305 10.87 -18.52 20.50
CA CYS A 305 10.21 -17.23 20.37
C CYS A 305 8.72 -17.42 20.02
N ALA A 306 7.82 -17.08 20.93
CA ALA A 306 6.39 -17.13 20.70
C ALA A 306 5.94 -16.04 19.74
N VAL A 307 5.01 -16.35 18.84
CA VAL A 307 4.47 -15.38 17.86
C VAL A 307 3.01 -15.11 18.16
N TYR A 308 2.70 -13.92 18.63
CA TYR A 308 1.33 -13.40 18.71
C TYR A 308 1.03 -12.57 17.47
N GLN A 309 -0.15 -12.71 16.89
CA GLN A 309 -0.50 -12.02 15.66
C GLN A 309 -1.87 -11.33 15.73
N MET A 310 -1.97 -10.17 15.12
CA MET A 310 -3.24 -9.48 14.88
C MET A 310 -3.25 -8.96 13.43
N SER A 311 -4.29 -9.30 12.67
CA SER A 311 -4.45 -8.87 11.27
C SER A 311 -5.92 -8.90 10.88
N SER A 312 -6.31 -8.06 9.95
CA SER A 312 -7.60 -8.17 9.24
C SER A 312 -7.58 -9.25 8.16
N ASP A 313 -6.39 -9.67 7.70
CA ASP A 313 -6.21 -10.75 6.71
C ASP A 313 -5.93 -12.10 7.41
N VAL A 314 -6.97 -12.92 7.51
CA VAL A 314 -6.89 -14.23 8.13
C VAL A 314 -5.89 -15.19 7.45
N ARG A 315 -5.55 -14.95 6.17
CA ARG A 315 -4.71 -15.88 5.39
C ARG A 315 -3.25 -15.94 5.85
N ASP A 316 -2.76 -14.91 6.52
CA ASP A 316 -1.37 -14.83 6.99
C ASP A 316 -1.21 -15.28 8.46
N LEU A 317 -2.32 -15.41 9.20
CA LEU A 317 -2.31 -15.76 10.62
C LEU A 317 -2.02 -17.26 10.83
N GLY A 318 -1.01 -17.57 11.66
CA GLY A 318 -0.60 -18.95 11.97
C GLY A 318 -0.10 -19.77 10.78
N ARG A 319 0.12 -19.13 9.62
CA ARG A 319 0.44 -19.82 8.37
C ARG A 319 1.90 -20.29 8.29
N THR A 320 2.82 -19.42 8.68
CA THR A 320 4.27 -19.65 8.52
C THR A 320 4.93 -20.03 9.84
N PHE A 321 4.46 -19.45 10.93
CA PHE A 321 4.98 -19.69 12.27
C PHE A 321 3.86 -20.19 13.17
N TRP A 322 4.20 -21.09 14.10
CA TRP A 322 3.29 -21.47 15.15
C TRP A 322 2.98 -20.27 16.05
N THR A 323 1.71 -20.06 16.37
CA THR A 323 1.27 -18.96 17.22
C THR A 323 0.49 -19.47 18.41
N PRO A 324 0.82 -19.06 19.65
CA PRO A 324 -0.02 -19.33 20.81
C PRO A 324 -1.42 -18.75 20.65
N LEU A 325 -1.51 -17.55 20.04
CA LEU A 325 -2.77 -16.88 19.72
C LEU A 325 -2.59 -15.94 18.53
N SER A 326 -3.51 -16.05 17.57
CA SER A 326 -3.71 -15.09 16.50
C SER A 326 -5.14 -14.57 16.55
N VAL A 327 -5.33 -13.27 16.38
CA VAL A 327 -6.66 -12.63 16.41
C VAL A 327 -6.95 -11.89 15.10
N VAL A 328 -8.21 -11.97 14.64
CA VAL A 328 -8.67 -11.36 13.39
C VAL A 328 -9.49 -10.12 13.72
N GLY A 329 -9.08 -8.96 13.21
CA GLY A 329 -9.78 -7.71 13.37
C GLY A 329 -9.03 -6.52 12.77
N ASP A 330 -9.69 -5.38 12.71
CA ASP A 330 -9.05 -4.11 12.39
C ASP A 330 -8.02 -3.76 13.45
N ILE A 331 -6.80 -3.39 13.02
CA ILE A 331 -5.67 -3.15 13.93
C ILE A 331 -5.97 -2.02 14.91
N ARG A 332 -6.49 -0.89 14.43
CA ARG A 332 -6.75 0.29 15.27
C ARG A 332 -7.81 0.00 16.31
N ALA A 333 -8.99 -0.45 15.86
CA ALA A 333 -10.11 -0.74 16.74
C ALA A 333 -9.75 -1.81 17.79
N SER A 334 -8.99 -2.84 17.35
CA SER A 334 -8.58 -3.92 18.26
C SER A 334 -7.51 -3.47 19.26
N LEU A 335 -6.54 -2.63 18.86
CA LEU A 335 -5.55 -2.09 19.80
C LEU A 335 -6.17 -1.12 20.79
N GLN A 336 -7.15 -0.29 20.38
CA GLN A 336 -7.93 0.55 21.29
C GLN A 336 -8.65 -0.25 22.37
N ALA A 337 -9.21 -1.40 21.99
CA ALA A 337 -9.87 -2.30 22.94
C ALA A 337 -8.88 -3.14 23.77
N LEU A 338 -7.70 -3.47 23.23
CA LEU A 338 -6.66 -4.24 23.90
C LEU A 338 -5.91 -3.41 24.97
N LEU A 339 -5.68 -2.13 24.74
CA LEU A 339 -4.85 -1.28 25.60
C LEU A 339 -5.32 -1.25 27.05
N PRO A 340 -6.62 -1.04 27.40
CA PRO A 340 -7.09 -1.08 28.77
C PRO A 340 -6.85 -2.44 29.45
N GLU A 341 -7.02 -3.55 28.72
CA GLU A 341 -6.76 -4.90 29.22
C GLU A 341 -5.26 -5.07 29.57
N LEU A 342 -4.37 -4.62 28.67
CA LEU A 342 -2.92 -4.63 28.92
C LEU A 342 -2.55 -3.79 30.14
N GLN A 343 -3.08 -2.58 30.24
CA GLN A 343 -2.82 -1.69 31.39
C GLN A 343 -3.21 -2.36 32.72
N GLY A 344 -4.37 -3.04 32.74
CA GLY A 344 -4.79 -3.82 33.90
C GLY A 344 -3.82 -4.95 34.27
N GLN A 345 -3.34 -5.69 33.26
CA GLN A 345 -2.42 -6.81 33.46
C GLN A 345 -0.98 -6.38 33.84
N THR A 346 -0.52 -5.24 33.33
CA THR A 346 0.86 -4.75 33.52
C THR A 346 1.02 -3.85 34.74
N GLN A 347 -0.07 -3.41 35.39
CA GLN A 347 -0.07 -2.42 36.47
C GLN A 347 0.91 -2.78 37.60
N ALA A 348 0.93 -4.06 38.02
CA ALA A 348 1.81 -4.51 39.12
C ALA A 348 3.31 -4.40 38.77
N ASN A 349 3.67 -4.43 37.49
CA ASN A 349 5.04 -4.38 36.98
C ASN A 349 5.31 -3.10 36.15
N ALA A 350 4.48 -2.06 36.24
CA ALA A 350 4.56 -0.88 35.40
C ALA A 350 5.95 -0.22 35.42
N GLN A 351 6.62 -0.19 36.58
CA GLN A 351 7.97 0.34 36.71
C GLN A 351 9.00 -0.45 35.90
N ALA A 352 8.87 -1.79 35.87
CA ALA A 352 9.79 -2.65 35.10
C ALA A 352 9.59 -2.48 33.58
N TYR A 353 8.35 -2.38 33.11
CA TYR A 353 8.05 -2.06 31.71
C TYR A 353 8.57 -0.68 31.31
N HIS A 354 8.37 0.34 32.15
CA HIS A 354 8.92 1.66 31.92
C HIS A 354 10.45 1.65 31.83
N ALA A 355 11.13 0.95 32.75
CA ALA A 355 12.59 0.82 32.71
C ALA A 355 13.08 0.10 31.44
N ALA A 356 12.37 -0.96 30.99
CA ALA A 356 12.67 -1.64 29.73
C ALA A 356 12.55 -0.67 28.54
N GLY A 357 11.50 0.14 28.49
CA GLY A 357 11.32 1.16 27.43
C GLY A 357 12.43 2.23 27.44
N GLN A 358 12.88 2.67 28.63
CA GLN A 358 14.02 3.59 28.75
C GLN A 358 15.33 2.97 28.23
N GLN A 359 15.55 1.70 28.49
CA GLN A 359 16.71 0.97 27.96
C GLN A 359 16.67 0.90 26.44
N VAL A 360 15.53 0.54 25.83
CA VAL A 360 15.33 0.55 24.38
C VAL A 360 15.63 1.91 23.77
N ALA A 361 15.13 2.98 24.38
CA ALA A 361 15.37 4.36 23.93
C ALA A 361 16.86 4.73 23.97
N ALA A 362 17.58 4.34 25.02
CA ALA A 362 19.02 4.58 25.17
C ALA A 362 19.83 3.79 24.13
N GLU A 363 19.52 2.51 23.91
CA GLU A 363 20.17 1.66 22.90
C GLU A 363 19.94 2.21 21.48
N ARG A 364 18.70 2.65 21.17
CA ARG A 364 18.39 3.33 19.91
C ARG A 364 19.22 4.58 19.70
N GLN A 365 19.32 5.43 20.73
CA GLN A 365 20.11 6.67 20.66
C GLN A 365 21.58 6.37 20.40
N ALA A 366 22.15 5.38 21.09
CA ALA A 366 23.54 4.94 20.88
C ALA A 366 23.76 4.40 19.45
N HIS A 367 22.86 3.56 18.94
CA HIS A 367 22.92 3.03 17.57
C HIS A 367 22.87 4.16 16.52
N ARG A 368 22.01 5.16 16.70
CA ARG A 368 21.92 6.32 15.79
C ARG A 368 23.18 7.20 15.86
N ALA A 369 23.74 7.38 17.04
CA ALA A 369 24.98 8.13 17.21
C ALA A 369 26.14 7.43 16.49
N GLN A 370 26.22 6.09 16.60
CA GLN A 370 27.22 5.30 15.89
C GLN A 370 27.05 5.40 14.37
N ALA A 371 25.82 5.24 13.85
CA ALA A 371 25.55 5.37 12.43
C ALA A 371 25.97 6.75 11.86
N ARG A 372 25.76 7.82 12.63
CA ARG A 372 26.25 9.17 12.28
C ARG A 372 27.76 9.27 12.30
N ALA A 373 28.42 8.66 13.28
CA ALA A 373 29.89 8.62 13.34
C ALA A 373 30.47 7.85 12.14
N ASP A 374 29.86 6.74 11.74
CA ASP A 374 30.28 5.94 10.56
C ASP A 374 30.14 6.76 9.27
N VAL A 375 29.09 7.57 9.11
CA VAL A 375 28.97 8.51 7.96
C VAL A 375 30.15 9.48 7.91
N LEU A 376 30.56 10.04 9.04
CA LEU A 376 31.68 11.00 9.09
C LEU A 376 33.02 10.37 8.69
N VAL A 377 33.24 9.10 8.98
CA VAL A 377 34.42 8.35 8.56
C VAL A 377 34.53 8.30 7.02
N HIS A 378 33.42 8.12 6.34
CA HIS A 378 33.36 7.97 4.88
C HIS A 378 33.12 9.28 4.12
N GLN A 379 32.95 10.42 4.82
CA GLN A 379 32.61 11.71 4.18
C GLN A 379 33.65 12.24 3.22
N SER A 380 34.89 11.84 3.40
CA SER A 380 36.02 12.27 2.58
C SER A 380 36.48 11.23 1.54
N ASP A 381 35.76 10.13 1.38
CA ASP A 381 36.08 9.10 0.42
C ASP A 381 35.98 9.65 -1.01
N ALA A 382 36.90 9.21 -1.90
CA ALA A 382 36.92 9.63 -3.30
C ALA A 382 35.65 9.20 -4.08
N VAL A 383 34.99 8.13 -3.63
CA VAL A 383 33.71 7.65 -4.13
C VAL A 383 32.66 7.81 -3.02
N ILE A 384 31.54 8.43 -3.34
CA ILE A 384 30.48 8.68 -2.34
C ILE A 384 29.99 7.34 -1.78
N HIS A 385 30.19 7.13 -0.49
CA HIS A 385 29.67 5.96 0.21
C HIS A 385 28.14 6.00 0.29
N PRO A 386 27.42 4.86 0.11
CA PRO A 386 25.96 4.82 0.13
C PRO A 386 25.32 5.45 1.38
N SER A 387 25.88 5.21 2.55
CA SER A 387 25.40 5.78 3.82
C SER A 387 25.55 7.31 3.87
N VAL A 388 26.65 7.86 3.30
CA VAL A 388 26.86 9.33 3.18
C VAL A 388 25.79 9.93 2.27
N ALA A 389 25.57 9.32 1.09
CA ALA A 389 24.53 9.77 0.16
C ALA A 389 23.15 9.73 0.80
N ALA A 390 22.81 8.66 1.52
CA ALA A 390 21.54 8.50 2.21
C ALA A 390 21.36 9.55 3.30
N TRP A 391 22.38 9.73 4.15
CA TRP A 391 22.38 10.73 5.21
C TRP A 391 22.15 12.14 4.68
N GLU A 392 22.94 12.57 3.69
CA GLU A 392 22.84 13.92 3.14
C GLU A 392 21.49 14.17 2.46
N VAL A 393 20.95 13.19 1.73
CA VAL A 393 19.63 13.31 1.09
C VAL A 393 18.52 13.40 2.13
N VAL A 394 18.48 12.52 3.14
CA VAL A 394 17.46 12.54 4.17
C VAL A 394 17.51 13.85 4.96
N ARG A 395 18.74 14.31 5.31
CA ARG A 395 18.95 15.58 6.00
C ARG A 395 18.48 16.78 5.18
N ALA A 396 18.74 16.79 3.87
CA ALA A 396 18.33 17.89 2.99
C ALA A 396 16.83 17.91 2.74
N ILE A 397 16.16 16.75 2.65
CA ILE A 397 14.71 16.63 2.49
C ILE A 397 13.99 17.07 3.78
N GLY A 398 14.52 16.71 4.95
CA GLY A 398 13.91 16.99 6.24
C GLY A 398 12.75 16.04 6.61
N PRO A 399 12.16 16.25 7.81
CA PRO A 399 11.18 15.31 8.38
C PRO A 399 9.76 15.42 7.79
N ASP A 400 9.45 16.52 7.08
CA ASP A 400 8.08 16.88 6.69
C ASP A 400 7.74 16.55 5.23
N ILE A 401 8.72 16.08 4.45
CA ILE A 401 8.54 15.73 3.04
C ILE A 401 8.41 14.20 2.90
N ALA A 402 7.43 13.75 2.15
CA ALA A 402 7.24 12.35 1.83
C ALA A 402 8.36 11.84 0.92
N ILE A 403 8.88 10.65 1.22
CA ILE A 403 9.92 9.97 0.46
C ILE A 403 9.30 8.74 -0.21
N VAL A 404 9.39 8.67 -1.53
CA VAL A 404 9.05 7.49 -2.32
C VAL A 404 10.35 6.86 -2.81
N ASP A 405 10.68 5.70 -2.28
CA ASP A 405 12.00 5.06 -2.44
C ASP A 405 11.92 3.81 -3.33
N GLU A 406 12.80 3.78 -4.31
CA GLU A 406 13.04 2.64 -5.20
C GLU A 406 14.51 2.24 -5.22
N ALA A 407 15.30 2.69 -4.27
CA ALA A 407 16.76 2.55 -4.28
C ALA A 407 17.26 1.19 -3.79
N ILE A 408 16.54 0.14 -3.93
CA ILE A 408 16.76 -1.26 -3.50
C ILE A 408 17.97 -1.49 -2.56
N ALA A 409 19.19 -1.22 -3.04
CA ALA A 409 20.42 -1.46 -2.28
C ALA A 409 20.64 -0.46 -1.13
N THR A 410 20.31 0.82 -1.33
CA THR A 410 20.55 1.89 -0.35
C THR A 410 19.32 2.25 0.48
N SER A 411 18.20 1.55 0.29
CA SER A 411 16.97 1.81 1.05
C SER A 411 17.12 1.57 2.55
N SER A 412 17.97 0.62 2.95
CA SER A 412 18.29 0.38 4.37
C SER A 412 18.97 1.59 5.01
N ASP A 413 19.90 2.21 4.29
CA ASP A 413 20.60 3.42 4.76
C ASP A 413 19.62 4.61 4.84
N VAL A 414 18.74 4.79 3.86
CA VAL A 414 17.68 5.81 3.92
C VAL A 414 16.83 5.63 5.17
N ARG A 415 16.29 4.42 5.38
CA ARG A 415 15.44 4.12 6.54
C ARG A 415 16.14 4.31 7.88
N LEU A 416 17.44 4.05 7.94
CA LEU A 416 18.26 4.24 9.16
C LEU A 416 18.27 5.70 9.62
N PHE A 417 18.30 6.65 8.68
CA PHE A 417 18.44 8.08 8.98
C PHE A 417 17.11 8.83 9.09
N LEU A 418 15.97 8.19 8.81
CA LEU A 418 14.67 8.83 8.99
C LEU A 418 14.43 9.23 10.45
N GLU A 419 13.91 10.44 10.65
CA GLU A 419 13.62 11.00 11.97
C GLU A 419 12.39 11.92 11.88
N SER A 420 11.23 11.34 11.66
CA SER A 420 9.96 12.04 11.50
C SER A 420 8.96 11.61 12.56
N ALA A 421 8.21 12.57 13.06
CA ALA A 421 7.02 12.32 13.86
C ALA A 421 5.83 11.83 12.99
N TRP A 422 5.93 12.01 11.69
CA TRP A 422 4.89 11.62 10.74
C TRP A 422 5.08 10.18 10.25
N SER A 423 4.12 9.31 10.54
CA SER A 423 4.14 7.88 10.20
C SER A 423 3.94 7.58 8.70
N ALA A 424 3.68 8.60 7.86
CA ALA A 424 3.48 8.45 6.43
C ALA A 424 4.65 9.02 5.59
N GLN A 425 5.80 9.28 6.22
CA GLN A 425 6.92 9.92 5.53
C GLN A 425 7.54 9.04 4.43
N TYR A 426 7.49 7.72 4.57
CA TYR A 426 8.26 6.82 3.70
C TYR A 426 7.39 5.75 3.06
N SER A 427 7.52 5.63 1.72
CA SER A 427 6.94 4.55 0.90
C SER A 427 8.03 3.90 0.07
N PHE A 428 7.88 2.61 -0.22
CA PHE A 428 8.90 1.81 -0.87
C PHE A 428 8.31 0.83 -1.89
N LEU A 429 9.08 0.56 -2.93
CA LEU A 429 8.81 -0.44 -3.97
C LEU A 429 8.86 -1.87 -3.41
N ARG A 430 7.75 -2.38 -2.90
CA ARG A 430 7.70 -3.70 -2.27
C ARG A 430 7.71 -4.87 -3.26
N GLY A 431 7.08 -4.72 -4.42
CA GLY A 431 6.94 -5.79 -5.40
C GLY A 431 8.18 -6.05 -6.26
N GLY A 432 9.13 -5.11 -6.33
CA GLY A 432 10.41 -5.27 -7.00
C GLY A 432 10.42 -5.00 -8.52
N ALA A 433 9.29 -4.68 -9.16
CA ALA A 433 9.29 -4.26 -10.56
C ALA A 433 9.71 -2.79 -10.67
N LEU A 434 10.90 -2.55 -11.24
CA LEU A 434 11.53 -1.23 -11.33
C LEU A 434 10.78 -0.26 -12.27
N GLY A 435 11.00 1.05 -12.06
CA GLY A 435 10.32 2.14 -12.78
C GLY A 435 9.07 2.65 -12.04
N TRP A 436 8.88 2.27 -10.79
CA TRP A 436 7.75 2.65 -9.94
C TRP A 436 7.95 4.00 -9.22
N GLY A 437 9.15 4.27 -8.71
CA GLY A 437 9.38 5.31 -7.69
C GLY A 437 8.99 6.72 -8.12
N MET A 438 9.46 7.19 -9.29
CA MET A 438 9.19 8.54 -9.74
C MET A 438 7.70 8.78 -10.07
N PRO A 439 7.04 7.95 -10.89
CA PRO A 439 5.61 8.14 -11.13
C PRO A 439 4.76 7.91 -9.86
N ALA A 440 5.13 7.00 -8.97
CA ALA A 440 4.46 6.84 -7.68
C ALA A 440 4.56 8.11 -6.82
N ALA A 441 5.69 8.84 -6.86
CA ALA A 441 5.83 10.12 -6.17
C ALA A 441 4.87 11.19 -6.70
N VAL A 442 4.60 11.22 -8.02
CA VAL A 442 3.58 12.10 -8.62
C VAL A 442 2.20 11.76 -8.06
N GLY A 443 1.84 10.48 -8.02
CA GLY A 443 0.59 10.01 -7.43
C GLY A 443 0.47 10.32 -5.95
N ALA A 444 1.52 10.05 -5.18
CA ALA A 444 1.58 10.33 -3.74
C ALA A 444 1.43 11.82 -3.43
N SER A 445 2.05 12.70 -4.23
CA SER A 445 1.89 14.15 -4.09
C SER A 445 0.42 14.59 -4.24
N ARG A 446 -0.31 14.00 -5.22
CA ARG A 446 -1.75 14.25 -5.39
C ARG A 446 -2.56 13.71 -4.20
N GLY A 447 -2.24 12.49 -3.75
CA GLY A 447 -2.94 11.86 -2.62
C GLY A 447 -2.75 12.59 -1.29
N LEU A 448 -1.60 13.21 -1.08
CA LEU A 448 -1.30 14.00 0.12
C LEU A 448 -1.81 15.45 0.03
N GLY A 449 -2.27 15.91 -1.13
CA GLY A 449 -2.62 17.32 -1.36
C GLY A 449 -1.45 18.27 -1.14
N ARG A 450 -0.19 17.79 -1.27
CA ARG A 450 1.02 18.54 -0.99
C ARG A 450 1.87 18.73 -2.24
N ALA A 451 2.34 19.95 -2.46
CA ALA A 451 3.43 20.22 -3.38
C ALA A 451 4.73 19.77 -2.70
N GLY A 452 5.33 18.70 -3.18
CA GLY A 452 6.62 18.22 -2.67
C GLY A 452 6.55 16.81 -2.09
N CYS A 453 6.74 15.84 -2.98
CA CYS A 453 7.08 14.48 -2.67
C CYS A 453 8.47 14.22 -3.24
N GLY A 454 9.43 13.89 -2.40
CA GLY A 454 10.78 13.55 -2.84
C GLY A 454 10.82 12.12 -3.36
N SER A 455 11.20 11.92 -4.62
CA SER A 455 11.47 10.58 -5.16
C SER A 455 12.95 10.28 -5.12
N ARG A 456 13.30 9.06 -4.68
CA ARG A 456 14.65 8.55 -4.72
C ARG A 456 14.72 7.23 -5.49
N VAL A 457 15.58 7.19 -6.48
CA VAL A 457 15.71 6.05 -7.38
C VAL A 457 17.17 5.59 -7.40
N GLY A 458 17.39 4.30 -7.23
CA GLY A 458 18.72 3.70 -7.32
C GLY A 458 19.25 3.64 -8.76
N GLY A 459 20.57 3.50 -8.93
CA GLY A 459 21.24 3.52 -10.22
C GLY A 459 20.69 2.53 -11.26
N GLY A 460 20.29 1.31 -10.81
CA GLY A 460 19.68 0.31 -11.70
C GLY A 460 18.28 0.68 -12.18
N ALA A 461 17.49 1.37 -11.36
CA ALA A 461 16.17 1.83 -11.70
C ALA A 461 16.18 3.10 -12.56
N ALA A 462 17.28 3.87 -12.58
CA ALA A 462 17.43 5.09 -13.37
C ALA A 462 17.24 4.85 -14.88
N GLY A 463 17.50 3.65 -15.38
CA GLY A 463 17.27 3.28 -16.78
C GLY A 463 15.79 3.29 -17.19
N PHE A 464 14.86 3.21 -16.21
CA PHE A 464 13.40 3.23 -16.44
C PHE A 464 12.77 4.62 -16.21
N LEU A 465 13.57 5.60 -15.81
CA LEU A 465 13.14 6.96 -15.48
C LEU A 465 12.55 7.80 -16.63
N PRO A 466 13.00 7.68 -17.90
CA PRO A 466 12.54 8.59 -18.94
C PRO A 466 11.02 8.66 -19.04
N ALA A 467 10.33 7.52 -18.92
CA ALA A 467 8.88 7.48 -18.97
C ALA A 467 8.22 8.15 -17.75
N GLY A 468 8.80 7.99 -16.55
CA GLY A 468 8.33 8.64 -15.32
C GLY A 468 8.50 10.16 -15.36
N VAL A 469 9.64 10.65 -15.85
CA VAL A 469 9.89 12.09 -16.00
C VAL A 469 8.92 12.73 -17.00
N LEU A 470 8.74 12.09 -18.16
CA LEU A 470 7.80 12.58 -19.17
C LEU A 470 6.35 12.58 -18.67
N SER A 471 5.97 11.61 -17.85
CA SER A 471 4.63 11.54 -17.26
C SER A 471 4.41 12.58 -16.14
N ALA A 472 5.47 13.10 -15.54
CA ALA A 472 5.39 14.08 -14.45
C ALA A 472 5.36 15.54 -14.95
N ALA A 473 5.76 15.78 -16.18
CA ALA A 473 5.74 17.10 -16.83
C ALA A 473 4.36 17.43 -17.37
#